data_6dfd82bc44a42bb16309dcb3c9610af1
#
_entry.id   6dfd82bc44a42bb16309dcb3c9610af1
#
_cell.length_a   1.000
_cell.length_b   1.000
_cell.length_c   1.000
_cell.angle_alpha   90.00
_cell.angle_beta   90.00
_cell.angle_gamma   90.00
#
_symmetry.space_group_name_H-M   'P 1'
#
loop_
_entity.id
_entity.type
_entity.pdbx_description
1 polymer ?
#
loop_
_entity_poly.entity_id
_entity_poly.type
_entity_poly.pdbx_seq_one_letter_code
_entity_poly.pdbx_strand_id
1 'polypeptide(L)'
;MRFTSISTLLMSLIVVVIIAAIVYLFILLIRALRKYLRSGEVRQENRAAVESLAKALKGHRERCRMTQEFVAESIGVSRQAVSKWETGAADPSTANLLALARLYGVSPEELLHNAQNGNT
;
A
#
# COMPACT_ATOMS: atom_id res chain seq x y z
N MET A 1 50.31 -42.63 9.77
CA MET A 1 49.76 -41.46 10.48
C MET A 1 49.49 -40.22 9.60
N ARG A 2 50.11 -40.05 8.45
CA ARG A 2 49.86 -38.87 7.57
C ARG A 2 48.56 -38.92 6.77
N PHE A 3 48.04 -40.11 6.44
CA PHE A 3 46.80 -40.26 5.68
C PHE A 3 45.54 -39.92 6.49
N THR A 4 45.52 -40.15 7.80
CA THR A 4 44.40 -39.80 8.68
C THR A 4 44.26 -38.29 8.84
N SER A 5 45.35 -37.54 8.85
CA SER A 5 45.34 -36.07 8.96
C SER A 5 44.78 -35.40 7.73
N ILE A 6 45.02 -35.91 6.52
CA ILE A 6 44.50 -35.38 5.27
C ILE A 6 43.00 -35.63 5.14
N SER A 7 42.53 -36.84 5.49
CA SER A 7 41.10 -37.17 5.45
C SER A 7 40.28 -36.37 6.46
N THR A 8 40.81 -36.14 7.67
CA THR A 8 40.13 -35.27 8.65
C THR A 8 40.08 -33.81 8.23
N LEU A 9 41.13 -33.29 7.58
CA LEU A 9 41.15 -31.95 7.02
C LEU A 9 40.11 -31.80 5.88
N LEU A 10 40.00 -32.78 4.99
CA LEU A 10 39.01 -32.80 3.92
C LEU A 10 37.58 -32.87 4.48
N MET A 11 37.36 -33.71 5.49
CA MET A 11 36.03 -33.79 6.13
C MET A 11 35.64 -32.48 6.82
N SER A 12 36.59 -31.84 7.54
CA SER A 12 36.32 -30.55 8.17
C SER A 12 36.01 -29.46 7.14
N LEU A 13 36.68 -29.44 6.00
CA LEU A 13 36.43 -28.51 4.92
C LEU A 13 35.00 -28.68 4.33
N ILE A 14 34.62 -29.93 4.09
CA ILE A 14 33.28 -30.27 3.59
C ILE A 14 32.20 -29.80 4.58
N VAL A 15 32.39 -30.04 5.87
CA VAL A 15 31.44 -29.59 6.91
C VAL A 15 31.30 -28.06 6.91
N VAL A 16 32.41 -27.34 6.83
CA VAL A 16 32.38 -25.85 6.77
C VAL A 16 31.62 -25.35 5.53
N VAL A 17 31.85 -25.96 4.37
CA VAL A 17 31.15 -25.59 3.13
C VAL A 17 29.64 -25.85 3.24
N ILE A 18 29.25 -26.99 3.84
CA ILE A 18 27.83 -27.32 4.06
C ILE A 18 27.18 -26.30 5.02
N ILE A 19 27.83 -25.94 6.10
CA ILE A 19 27.33 -24.96 7.05
C ILE A 19 27.18 -23.59 6.36
N ALA A 20 28.17 -23.16 5.60
CA ALA A 20 28.12 -21.91 4.83
C ALA A 20 26.96 -21.90 3.83
N ALA A 21 26.71 -23.01 3.13
CA ALA A 21 25.59 -23.15 2.20
C ALA A 21 24.23 -23.06 2.92
N ILE A 22 24.09 -23.71 4.07
CA ILE A 22 22.87 -23.67 4.90
C ILE A 22 22.61 -22.25 5.39
N VAL A 23 23.62 -21.55 5.91
CA VAL A 23 23.51 -20.16 6.36
C VAL A 23 23.11 -19.24 5.20
N TYR A 24 23.71 -19.42 4.03
CA TYR A 24 23.36 -18.65 2.83
C TYR A 24 21.91 -18.86 2.40
N LEU A 25 21.43 -20.12 2.36
CA LEU A 25 20.04 -20.44 2.08
C LEU A 25 19.07 -19.82 3.10
N PHE A 26 19.46 -19.86 4.38
CA PHE A 26 18.65 -19.26 5.44
C PHE A 26 18.55 -17.73 5.30
N ILE A 27 19.64 -17.06 4.93
CA ILE A 27 19.63 -15.61 4.62
C ILE A 27 18.74 -15.29 3.44
N LEU A 28 18.79 -16.10 2.36
CA LEU A 28 17.92 -15.95 1.20
C LEU A 28 16.44 -16.14 1.57
N LEU A 29 16.13 -17.12 2.39
CA LEU A 29 14.78 -17.38 2.89
C LEU A 29 14.24 -16.19 3.71
N ILE A 30 15.05 -15.65 4.63
CA ILE A 30 14.68 -14.47 5.42
C ILE A 30 14.47 -13.26 4.53
N ARG A 31 15.31 -13.05 3.51
CA ARG A 31 15.15 -11.94 2.55
C ARG A 31 13.86 -12.07 1.76
N ALA A 32 13.55 -13.27 1.28
CA ALA A 32 12.31 -13.54 0.56
C ALA A 32 11.07 -13.32 1.45
N LEU A 33 11.13 -13.80 2.69
CA LEU A 33 10.04 -13.66 3.67
C LEU A 33 9.81 -12.20 4.05
N ARG A 34 10.87 -11.44 4.30
CA ARG A 34 10.77 -9.99 4.56
C ARG A 34 10.16 -9.22 3.40
N LYS A 35 10.53 -9.57 2.16
CA LYS A 35 9.94 -8.95 0.98
C LYS A 35 8.44 -9.25 0.88
N TYR A 36 8.03 -10.48 1.18
CA TYR A 36 6.63 -10.89 1.15
C TYR A 36 5.80 -10.20 2.24
N LEU A 37 6.30 -10.14 3.48
CA LEU A 37 5.63 -9.47 4.60
C LEU A 37 5.50 -7.96 4.38
N ARG A 38 6.56 -7.30 3.90
CA ARG A 38 6.54 -5.87 3.60
C ARG A 38 5.53 -5.51 2.50
N SER A 39 5.35 -6.38 1.52
CA SER A 39 4.33 -6.18 0.47
C SER A 39 2.91 -6.24 1.03
N GLY A 40 2.68 -7.03 2.07
CA GLY A 40 1.39 -7.13 2.76
C GLY A 40 1.06 -5.86 3.56
N GLU A 41 2.02 -5.32 4.30
CA GLU A 41 1.86 -4.10 5.09
C GLU A 41 1.55 -2.88 4.21
N VAL A 42 2.34 -2.64 3.16
CA VAL A 42 2.12 -1.55 2.20
C VAL A 42 0.74 -1.66 1.52
N ARG A 43 0.30 -2.88 1.23
CA ARG A 43 -1.02 -3.11 0.62
C ARG A 43 -2.16 -2.82 1.59
N GLN A 44 -1.96 -3.10 2.87
CA GLN A 44 -2.95 -2.84 3.91
C GLN A 44 -3.03 -1.35 4.24
N GLU A 45 -1.90 -0.65 4.34
CA GLU A 45 -1.85 0.81 4.50
C GLU A 45 -2.51 1.54 3.32
N ASN A 46 -2.23 1.12 2.08
CA ASN A 46 -2.86 1.68 0.90
C ASN A 46 -4.39 1.47 0.89
N ARG A 47 -4.88 0.32 1.32
CA ARG A 47 -6.33 0.07 1.43
C ARG A 47 -6.97 0.97 2.47
N ALA A 48 -6.36 1.13 3.64
CA ALA A 48 -6.85 2.01 4.68
C ALA A 48 -6.90 3.48 4.22
N ALA A 49 -5.88 3.95 3.51
CA ALA A 49 -5.84 5.28 2.93
C ALA A 49 -6.94 5.51 1.87
N VAL A 50 -7.16 4.54 0.98
CA VAL A 50 -8.23 4.59 -0.03
C VAL A 50 -9.61 4.62 0.62
N GLU A 51 -9.85 3.79 1.62
CA GLU A 51 -11.11 3.77 2.36
C GLU A 51 -11.36 5.08 3.12
N SER A 52 -10.33 5.66 3.70
CA SER A 52 -10.40 6.94 4.40
C SER A 52 -10.70 8.10 3.44
N LEU A 53 -10.06 8.11 2.26
CA LEU A 53 -10.35 9.10 1.21
C LEU A 53 -11.78 8.97 0.71
N ALA A 54 -12.26 7.75 0.46
CA ALA A 54 -13.62 7.49 0.03
C ALA A 54 -14.66 8.05 1.02
N LYS A 55 -14.46 7.80 2.32
CA LYS A 55 -15.30 8.34 3.39
C LYS A 55 -15.24 9.88 3.45
N ALA A 56 -14.05 10.46 3.28
CA ALA A 56 -13.87 11.91 3.28
C ALA A 56 -14.61 12.56 2.10
N LEU A 57 -14.48 12.02 0.90
CA LEU A 57 -15.17 12.52 -0.31
C LEU A 57 -16.69 12.50 -0.13
N LYS A 58 -17.23 11.37 0.32
CA LYS A 58 -18.67 11.24 0.60
C LYS A 58 -19.13 12.23 1.68
N GLY A 59 -18.38 12.34 2.78
CA GLY A 59 -18.72 13.24 3.89
C GLY A 59 -18.72 14.71 3.47
N HIS A 60 -17.76 15.16 2.65
CA HIS A 60 -17.74 16.53 2.12
C HIS A 60 -18.92 16.80 1.19
N ARG A 61 -19.24 15.86 0.29
CA ARG A 61 -20.40 15.98 -0.57
C ARG A 61 -21.70 16.13 0.22
N GLU A 62 -21.92 15.28 1.20
CA GLU A 62 -23.12 15.29 2.04
C GLU A 62 -23.24 16.56 2.87
N ARG A 63 -22.13 17.06 3.42
CA ARG A 63 -22.09 18.37 4.11
C ARG A 63 -22.46 19.53 3.20
N CYS A 64 -22.05 19.48 1.94
CA CYS A 64 -22.45 20.46 0.92
C CYS A 64 -23.87 20.23 0.38
N ARG A 65 -24.58 19.17 0.84
CA ARG A 65 -25.92 18.79 0.36
C ARG A 65 -26.00 18.55 -1.15
N MET A 66 -24.93 18.02 -1.73
CA MET A 66 -24.82 17.73 -3.15
C MET A 66 -25.18 16.27 -3.44
N THR A 67 -25.77 16.02 -4.61
CA THR A 67 -25.97 14.66 -5.12
C THR A 67 -24.73 14.19 -5.89
N GLN A 68 -24.57 12.87 -6.06
CA GLN A 68 -23.49 12.33 -6.89
C GLN A 68 -23.59 12.80 -8.36
N GLU A 69 -24.81 12.95 -8.88
CA GLU A 69 -25.07 13.51 -10.22
C GLU A 69 -24.55 14.93 -10.34
N PHE A 70 -24.91 15.80 -9.38
CA PHE A 70 -24.48 17.20 -9.39
C PHE A 70 -22.95 17.32 -9.35
N VAL A 71 -22.29 16.54 -8.50
CA VAL A 71 -20.81 16.51 -8.43
C VAL A 71 -20.23 16.04 -9.77
N ALA A 72 -20.76 14.97 -10.33
CA ALA A 72 -20.30 14.43 -11.61
C ALA A 72 -20.41 15.44 -12.75
N GLU A 73 -21.55 16.11 -12.89
CA GLU A 73 -21.75 17.18 -13.88
C GLU A 73 -20.81 18.36 -13.64
N SER A 74 -20.63 18.77 -12.39
CA SER A 74 -19.81 19.92 -12.03
C SER A 74 -18.33 19.75 -12.39
N ILE A 75 -17.80 18.54 -12.33
CA ILE A 75 -16.39 18.25 -12.62
C ILE A 75 -16.18 17.50 -13.95
N GLY A 76 -17.25 17.23 -14.70
CA GLY A 76 -17.18 16.64 -16.05
C GLY A 76 -16.84 15.15 -16.06
N VAL A 77 -17.37 14.38 -15.11
CA VAL A 77 -17.20 12.92 -15.04
C VAL A 77 -18.55 12.21 -14.99
N SER A 78 -18.55 10.88 -15.05
CA SER A 78 -19.77 10.09 -14.88
C SER A 78 -20.16 9.98 -13.39
N ARG A 79 -21.47 9.87 -13.10
CA ARG A 79 -21.96 9.54 -11.76
C ARG A 79 -21.35 8.27 -11.21
N GLN A 80 -21.14 7.26 -12.07
CA GLN A 80 -20.52 5.98 -11.68
C GLN A 80 -19.09 6.17 -11.20
N ALA A 81 -18.33 7.11 -11.78
CA ALA A 81 -16.97 7.43 -11.32
C ALA A 81 -17.03 7.99 -9.89
N VAL A 82 -17.88 8.98 -9.62
CA VAL A 82 -18.08 9.54 -8.27
C VAL A 82 -18.48 8.45 -7.27
N SER A 83 -19.42 7.58 -7.63
CA SER A 83 -19.84 6.46 -6.78
C SER A 83 -18.69 5.52 -6.46
N LYS A 84 -17.84 5.16 -7.45
CA LYS A 84 -16.68 4.31 -7.23
C LYS A 84 -15.64 4.94 -6.30
N TRP A 85 -15.44 6.25 -6.39
CA TRP A 85 -14.52 6.97 -5.50
C TRP A 85 -15.03 7.00 -4.06
N GLU A 86 -16.34 7.18 -3.86
CA GLU A 86 -16.95 7.20 -2.53
C GLU A 86 -17.10 5.82 -1.88
N THR A 87 -16.99 4.75 -2.66
CA THR A 87 -16.98 3.37 -2.17
C THR A 87 -15.58 2.76 -2.06
N GLY A 88 -14.55 3.49 -2.50
CA GLY A 88 -13.17 2.98 -2.53
C GLY A 88 -12.92 1.94 -3.63
N ALA A 89 -13.85 1.77 -4.58
CA ALA A 89 -13.68 0.86 -5.71
C ALA A 89 -12.71 1.39 -6.78
N ALA A 90 -12.50 2.70 -6.82
CA ALA A 90 -11.50 3.37 -7.66
C ALA A 90 -11.05 4.67 -6.99
N ASP A 91 -9.88 5.17 -7.39
CA ASP A 91 -9.36 6.46 -6.92
C ASP A 91 -9.61 7.55 -7.95
N PRO A 92 -9.92 8.79 -7.53
CA PRO A 92 -9.94 9.91 -8.44
C PRO A 92 -8.51 10.23 -8.91
N SER A 93 -8.36 10.68 -10.15
CA SER A 93 -7.09 11.25 -10.61
C SER A 93 -6.76 12.50 -9.81
N THR A 94 -5.49 12.92 -9.82
CA THR A 94 -5.07 14.17 -9.17
C THR A 94 -5.87 15.37 -9.66
N ALA A 95 -6.15 15.45 -10.97
CA ALA A 95 -6.95 16.53 -11.54
C ALA A 95 -8.39 16.51 -10.99
N ASN A 96 -9.01 15.35 -10.88
CA ASN A 96 -10.34 15.20 -10.32
C ASN A 96 -10.37 15.50 -8.81
N LEU A 97 -9.33 15.12 -8.09
CA LEU A 97 -9.20 15.43 -6.66
C LEU A 97 -9.13 16.95 -6.41
N LEU A 98 -8.36 17.68 -7.24
CA LEU A 98 -8.29 19.13 -7.19
C LEU A 98 -9.63 19.78 -7.55
N ALA A 99 -10.34 19.24 -8.53
CA ALA A 99 -11.66 19.73 -8.92
C ALA A 99 -12.69 19.50 -7.79
N LEU A 100 -12.66 18.33 -7.13
CA LEU A 100 -13.51 18.02 -5.98
C LEU A 100 -13.23 18.94 -4.80
N ALA A 101 -11.95 19.19 -4.48
CA ALA A 101 -11.56 20.09 -3.42
C ALA A 101 -12.12 21.52 -3.64
N ARG A 102 -12.00 22.03 -4.87
CA ARG A 102 -12.57 23.33 -5.26
C ARG A 102 -14.10 23.35 -5.14
N LEU A 103 -14.76 22.29 -5.60
CA LEU A 103 -16.21 22.17 -5.53
C LEU A 103 -16.72 22.15 -4.10
N TYR A 104 -16.03 21.42 -3.21
CA TYR A 104 -16.38 21.33 -1.79
C TYR A 104 -15.90 22.51 -0.95
N GLY A 105 -15.11 23.43 -1.52
CA GLY A 105 -14.58 24.60 -0.80
C GLY A 105 -13.54 24.27 0.25
N VAL A 106 -12.77 23.21 0.06
CA VAL A 106 -11.70 22.76 0.95
C VAL A 106 -10.36 22.72 0.21
N SER A 107 -9.26 22.71 0.96
CA SER A 107 -7.96 22.51 0.35
C SER A 107 -7.75 21.03 -0.05
N PRO A 108 -6.97 20.74 -1.10
CA PRO A 108 -6.62 19.36 -1.44
C PRO A 108 -5.90 18.63 -0.30
N GLU A 109 -5.08 19.36 0.46
CA GLU A 109 -4.38 18.85 1.64
C GLU A 109 -5.35 18.44 2.73
N GLU A 110 -6.41 19.20 2.95
CA GLU A 110 -7.47 18.89 3.92
C GLU A 110 -8.22 17.62 3.52
N LEU A 111 -8.55 17.45 2.25
CA LEU A 111 -9.15 16.22 1.73
C LEU A 111 -8.27 14.99 2.00
N LEU A 112 -6.96 15.12 1.78
CA LEU A 112 -5.99 14.03 1.99
C LEU A 112 -5.67 13.82 3.47
N HIS A 113 -5.61 14.88 4.27
CA HIS A 113 -5.33 14.78 5.72
C HIS A 113 -6.49 14.10 6.47
N ASN A 114 -7.73 14.39 6.12
CA ASN A 114 -8.89 13.71 6.65
C ASN A 114 -8.92 12.23 6.26
N ALA A 115 -8.31 11.89 5.12
CA ALA A 115 -8.09 10.50 4.72
C ALA A 115 -7.05 9.77 5.61
N GLN A 116 -6.08 10.48 6.16
CA GLN A 116 -5.05 9.89 7.04
C GLN A 116 -5.50 9.78 8.50
N ASN A 117 -6.34 10.71 8.98
CA ASN A 117 -6.78 10.79 10.37
C ASN A 117 -8.10 10.04 10.66
N GLY A 118 -8.74 9.45 9.67
CA GLY A 118 -9.95 8.63 9.83
C GLY A 118 -9.72 7.32 10.61
N ASN A 119 -8.56 7.15 11.23
CA ASN A 119 -8.16 5.96 11.97
C ASN A 119 -8.09 6.20 13.50
N THR A 120 -8.87 7.15 14.00
CA THR A 120 -9.10 7.31 15.45
C THR A 120 -10.54 7.01 15.80
#